data_5db7f923463acbead28cf89e528c640d
#
_entry.id   5db7f923463acbead28cf89e528c640d
#
_cell.length_a   1.000
_cell.length_b   1.000
_cell.length_c   1.000
_cell.angle_alpha   90.00
_cell.angle_beta   90.00
_cell.angle_gamma   90.00
#
_symmetry.space_group_name_H-M   'P 1'
#
loop_
_entity.id
_entity.type
_entity.pdbx_description
1 polymer ?
#
loop_
_entity_poly.entity_id
_entity_poly.type
_entity_poly.pdbx_seq_one_letter_code
_entity_poly.pdbx_strand_id
1 'polypeptide(L)'
;MAVDDKKWGILFCPKHRSGKQRERIQRALNEHGVDYDFVQSETAGSVERLINMLIHNGYKTIIIAGGDSALNDAVNCLMKVEKQMRDTIALGLIPNGLMNDFARYWNFREGNLDQTISWLKKYRVRPIDLGCVRYTNKKGEQCHRYFLNCINIGMVADVMNLRQQTRAILGSRFLSIILSAILLIFHRMDYKMSIKINAETIQRRVMTLCIGSGPGYGLTPNAVPYNGLLDVSLVYQAKIVQIFHGLWMMLTGRLLNHRMVHPYRTQEIVIEDGGKALVSVDGRPMGTPVGSYRINVEQEVIRFLIPD
;
A
#
# COMPACT_ATOMS: atom_id res chain seq x y z
N MET A 1 33.95 -0.62 -5.36
CA MET A 1 33.64 -0.67 -6.80
C MET A 1 32.22 -0.16 -6.98
N ALA A 2 32.00 0.83 -7.85
CA ALA A 2 30.64 1.28 -8.16
C ALA A 2 29.92 0.16 -8.94
N VAL A 3 28.65 -0.08 -8.60
CA VAL A 3 27.82 -1.06 -9.31
C VAL A 3 27.49 -0.51 -10.69
N ASP A 4 27.50 -1.37 -11.72
CA ASP A 4 27.07 -0.99 -13.08
C ASP A 4 25.63 -0.46 -13.02
N ASP A 5 25.38 0.70 -13.61
CA ASP A 5 24.06 1.36 -13.64
C ASP A 5 22.95 0.47 -14.24
N LYS A 6 23.32 -0.52 -15.06
CA LYS A 6 22.41 -1.49 -15.68
C LYS A 6 22.10 -2.69 -14.79
N LYS A 7 22.87 -2.91 -13.72
CA LYS A 7 22.69 -4.06 -12.82
C LYS A 7 21.52 -3.85 -11.88
N TRP A 8 20.66 -4.86 -11.78
CA TRP A 8 19.50 -4.80 -10.89
C TRP A 8 19.83 -5.28 -9.48
N GLY A 9 19.44 -4.52 -8.47
CA GLY A 9 19.38 -4.99 -7.09
C GLY A 9 18.00 -5.61 -6.82
N ILE A 10 17.91 -6.92 -6.66
CA ILE A 10 16.62 -7.62 -6.48
C ILE A 10 16.46 -8.00 -5.02
N LEU A 11 15.42 -7.46 -4.38
CA LEU A 11 15.01 -7.86 -3.04
C LEU A 11 13.85 -8.86 -3.12
N PHE A 12 14.11 -10.09 -2.75
CA PHE A 12 13.12 -11.13 -2.67
C PHE A 12 12.50 -11.24 -1.28
N CYS A 13 11.18 -11.11 -1.22
CA CYS A 13 10.39 -11.22 0.00
C CYS A 13 9.49 -12.47 -0.09
N PRO A 14 9.90 -13.63 0.47
CA PRO A 14 9.16 -14.86 0.33
C PRO A 14 7.79 -14.82 1.02
N LYS A 15 6.76 -15.40 0.41
CA LYS A 15 5.43 -15.58 1.02
C LYS A 15 5.45 -16.56 2.18
N HIS A 16 6.13 -17.66 2.01
CA HIS A 16 6.41 -18.78 2.89
C HIS A 16 7.65 -19.52 2.36
N ARG A 17 8.15 -20.52 3.08
CA ARG A 17 9.35 -21.32 2.81
C ARG A 17 9.47 -21.96 1.40
N SER A 18 9.13 -21.24 0.32
CA SER A 18 9.16 -21.81 -1.03
C SER A 18 10.46 -21.47 -1.77
N GLY A 19 11.47 -22.31 -1.64
CA GLY A 19 12.65 -22.29 -2.50
C GLY A 19 12.28 -22.30 -3.99
N LYS A 20 11.24 -23.03 -4.35
CA LYS A 20 10.70 -23.13 -5.73
C LYS A 20 10.38 -21.77 -6.37
N GLN A 21 9.89 -20.80 -5.60
CA GLN A 21 9.53 -19.48 -6.15
C GLN A 21 10.77 -18.61 -6.42
N ARG A 22 11.75 -18.69 -5.53
CA ARG A 22 13.06 -18.07 -5.73
C ARG A 22 13.71 -18.59 -6.99
N GLU A 23 13.83 -19.92 -7.12
CA GLU A 23 14.42 -20.59 -8.29
C GLU A 23 13.71 -20.22 -9.59
N ARG A 24 12.37 -20.15 -9.58
CA ARG A 24 11.57 -19.72 -10.74
C ARG A 24 11.91 -18.29 -11.17
N ILE A 25 12.00 -17.36 -10.22
CA ILE A 25 12.34 -15.95 -10.52
C ILE A 25 13.77 -15.87 -11.07
N GLN A 26 14.74 -16.52 -10.42
CA GLN A 26 16.12 -16.51 -10.86
C GLN A 26 16.31 -17.14 -12.25
N ARG A 27 15.61 -18.25 -12.53
CA ARG A 27 15.63 -18.89 -13.86
C ARG A 27 15.12 -17.91 -14.93
N ALA A 28 13.97 -17.30 -14.73
CA ALA A 28 13.40 -16.36 -15.68
C ALA A 28 14.32 -15.14 -15.89
N LEU A 29 14.93 -14.59 -14.84
CA LEU A 29 15.91 -13.51 -14.96
C LEU A 29 17.11 -13.91 -15.82
N ASN A 30 17.65 -15.12 -15.63
CA ASN A 30 18.77 -15.67 -16.40
C ASN A 30 18.37 -15.89 -17.86
N GLU A 31 17.20 -16.47 -18.13
CA GLU A 31 16.67 -16.68 -19.49
C GLU A 31 16.49 -15.37 -20.25
N HIS A 32 16.12 -14.30 -19.53
CA HIS A 32 16.05 -12.96 -20.12
C HIS A 32 17.40 -12.21 -20.15
N GLY A 33 18.51 -12.81 -19.73
CA GLY A 33 19.84 -12.21 -19.73
C GLY A 33 19.92 -10.93 -18.90
N VAL A 34 19.28 -10.91 -17.72
CA VAL A 34 19.35 -9.80 -16.78
C VAL A 34 20.62 -9.94 -15.94
N ASP A 35 21.41 -8.88 -15.79
CA ASP A 35 22.47 -8.81 -14.79
C ASP A 35 21.86 -8.32 -13.46
N TYR A 36 22.03 -9.09 -12.38
CA TYR A 36 21.41 -8.78 -11.09
C TYR A 36 22.19 -9.34 -9.92
N ASP A 37 22.02 -8.67 -8.78
CA ASP A 37 22.32 -9.24 -7.47
C ASP A 37 21.00 -9.52 -6.72
N PHE A 38 20.95 -10.69 -6.08
CA PHE A 38 19.73 -11.21 -5.47
C PHE A 38 19.90 -11.31 -3.95
N VAL A 39 19.14 -10.52 -3.21
CA VAL A 39 19.10 -10.55 -1.76
C VAL A 39 17.73 -11.00 -1.27
N GLN A 40 17.69 -11.78 -0.19
CA GLN A 40 16.46 -12.33 0.35
C GLN A 40 16.20 -11.81 1.75
N SER A 41 14.97 -11.33 2.00
CA SER A 41 14.54 -10.98 3.34
C SER A 41 14.14 -12.23 4.14
N GLU A 42 14.61 -12.32 5.37
CA GLU A 42 14.24 -13.39 6.30
C GLU A 42 12.97 -13.03 7.08
N THR A 43 12.84 -11.75 7.42
CA THR A 43 11.72 -11.21 8.19
C THR A 43 11.25 -9.87 7.60
N ALA A 44 10.06 -9.41 7.99
CA ALA A 44 9.60 -8.07 7.61
C ALA A 44 10.56 -6.95 8.06
N GLY A 45 11.23 -7.11 9.20
CA GLY A 45 12.21 -6.13 9.71
C GLY A 45 13.53 -6.08 8.91
N SER A 46 13.87 -7.14 8.17
CA SER A 46 15.09 -7.15 7.35
C SER A 46 14.94 -6.39 6.03
N VAL A 47 13.70 -6.12 5.58
CA VAL A 47 13.44 -5.42 4.31
C VAL A 47 14.07 -4.04 4.31
N GLU A 48 13.84 -3.22 5.34
CA GLU A 48 14.40 -1.87 5.45
C GLU A 48 15.93 -1.90 5.38
N ARG A 49 16.57 -2.80 6.14
CA ARG A 49 18.04 -2.94 6.15
C ARG A 49 18.58 -3.30 4.76
N LEU A 50 17.93 -4.24 4.07
CA LEU A 50 18.37 -4.71 2.75
C LEU A 50 18.17 -3.63 1.66
N ILE A 51 17.08 -2.89 1.70
CA ILE A 51 16.87 -1.75 0.80
C ILE A 51 17.93 -0.68 1.02
N ASN A 52 18.20 -0.30 2.26
CA ASN A 52 19.24 0.67 2.58
C ASN A 52 20.63 0.20 2.10
N MET A 53 20.91 -1.11 2.22
CA MET A 53 22.15 -1.71 1.69
C MET A 53 22.22 -1.58 0.16
N LEU A 54 21.14 -1.86 -0.57
CA LEU A 54 21.10 -1.71 -2.04
C LEU A 54 21.32 -0.24 -2.44
N ILE A 55 20.68 0.69 -1.76
CA ILE A 55 20.83 2.14 -2.00
C ILE A 55 22.29 2.56 -1.76
N HIS A 56 22.87 2.18 -0.62
CA HIS A 56 24.27 2.51 -0.26
C HIS A 56 25.29 1.90 -1.22
N ASN A 57 25.02 0.70 -1.76
CA ASN A 57 25.88 0.06 -2.75
C ASN A 57 25.73 0.69 -4.15
N GLY A 58 24.86 1.68 -4.33
CA GLY A 58 24.75 2.47 -5.55
C GLY A 58 23.85 1.88 -6.63
N TYR A 59 23.00 0.88 -6.32
CA TYR A 59 22.03 0.35 -7.29
C TYR A 59 21.06 1.43 -7.77
N LYS A 60 20.97 1.63 -9.08
CA LYS A 60 20.04 2.57 -9.73
C LYS A 60 18.70 1.93 -10.10
N THR A 61 18.67 0.61 -10.17
CA THR A 61 17.46 -0.17 -10.43
C THR A 61 17.25 -1.15 -9.28
N ILE A 62 16.20 -0.94 -8.50
CA ILE A 62 15.85 -1.80 -7.37
C ILE A 62 14.51 -2.48 -7.67
N ILE A 63 14.52 -3.81 -7.72
CA ILE A 63 13.32 -4.62 -8.01
C ILE A 63 12.86 -5.32 -6.74
N ILE A 64 11.63 -5.08 -6.35
CA ILE A 64 10.99 -5.75 -5.22
C ILE A 64 10.25 -6.99 -5.73
N ALA A 65 10.78 -8.16 -5.51
CA ALA A 65 10.06 -9.43 -5.73
C ALA A 65 9.25 -9.76 -4.46
N GLY A 66 8.10 -9.11 -4.32
CA GLY A 66 7.30 -9.10 -3.10
C GLY A 66 5.85 -8.68 -3.30
N GLY A 67 5.15 -8.42 -2.20
CA GLY A 67 3.80 -7.85 -2.20
C GLY A 67 3.79 -6.37 -1.81
N ASP A 68 2.59 -5.79 -1.76
CA ASP A 68 2.38 -4.37 -1.45
C ASP A 68 3.08 -3.90 -0.18
N SER A 69 3.13 -4.75 0.87
CA SER A 69 3.82 -4.40 2.12
C SER A 69 5.33 -4.22 1.96
N ALA A 70 5.98 -5.09 1.17
CA ALA A 70 7.42 -4.97 0.91
C ALA A 70 7.72 -3.77 0.01
N LEU A 71 6.86 -3.51 -0.97
CA LEU A 71 6.95 -2.34 -1.81
C LEU A 71 6.78 -1.04 -0.99
N ASN A 72 5.82 -1.02 -0.06
CA ASN A 72 5.62 0.12 0.85
C ASN A 72 6.85 0.37 1.74
N ASP A 73 7.48 -0.69 2.27
CA ASP A 73 8.73 -0.56 3.04
C ASP A 73 9.84 0.04 2.18
N ALA A 74 10.01 -0.43 0.93
CA ALA A 74 10.99 0.10 0.00
C ALA A 74 10.77 1.59 -0.30
N VAL A 75 9.54 1.99 -0.54
CA VAL A 75 9.15 3.38 -0.77
C VAL A 75 9.47 4.24 0.45
N ASN A 76 9.10 3.79 1.66
CA ASN A 76 9.41 4.54 2.89
C ASN A 76 10.92 4.66 3.15
N CYS A 77 11.73 3.68 2.74
CA CYS A 77 13.19 3.79 2.77
C CYS A 77 13.70 4.83 1.77
N LEU A 78 13.21 4.79 0.51
CA LEU A 78 13.59 5.75 -0.52
C LEU A 78 13.22 7.18 -0.15
N MET A 79 12.10 7.39 0.53
CA MET A 79 11.67 8.72 0.98
C MET A 79 12.52 9.30 2.11
N LYS A 80 13.36 8.49 2.78
CA LYS A 80 14.39 8.96 3.76
C LYS A 80 15.67 9.41 3.06
N VAL A 81 15.85 9.05 1.79
CA VAL A 81 17.05 9.41 1.01
C VAL A 81 16.89 10.82 0.43
N GLU A 82 17.98 11.57 0.33
CA GLU A 82 17.98 12.88 -0.29
C GLU A 82 17.41 12.84 -1.72
N LYS A 83 16.67 13.88 -2.07
CA LYS A 83 15.94 13.94 -3.35
C LYS A 83 16.85 13.68 -4.55
N GLN A 84 18.05 14.30 -4.58
CA GLN A 84 18.97 14.13 -5.69
C GLN A 84 19.39 12.67 -5.90
N MET A 85 19.67 11.94 -4.82
CA MET A 85 20.00 10.51 -4.90
C MET A 85 18.75 9.68 -5.26
N ARG A 86 17.61 9.94 -4.61
CA ARG A 86 16.35 9.24 -4.88
C ARG A 86 15.93 9.35 -6.34
N ASP A 87 16.08 10.52 -6.94
CA ASP A 87 15.72 10.78 -8.34
C ASP A 87 16.62 10.00 -9.34
N THR A 88 17.72 9.38 -8.89
CA THR A 88 18.53 8.48 -9.72
C THR A 88 18.08 7.02 -9.64
N ILE A 89 17.22 6.65 -8.69
CA ILE A 89 16.83 5.26 -8.44
C ILE A 89 15.45 4.99 -9.05
N ALA A 90 15.35 3.95 -9.87
CA ALA A 90 14.09 3.43 -10.38
C ALA A 90 13.68 2.18 -9.58
N LEU A 91 12.43 2.18 -9.11
CA LEU A 91 11.83 1.08 -8.37
C LEU A 91 10.95 0.24 -9.29
N GLY A 92 11.13 -1.08 -9.28
CA GLY A 92 10.28 -2.01 -10.03
C GLY A 92 9.69 -3.07 -9.14
N LEU A 93 8.73 -3.83 -9.67
CA LEU A 93 7.98 -4.82 -8.92
C LEU A 93 7.82 -6.13 -9.69
N ILE A 94 8.19 -7.24 -9.06
CA ILE A 94 7.78 -8.60 -9.45
C ILE A 94 6.75 -9.04 -8.41
N PRO A 95 5.45 -9.16 -8.78
CA PRO A 95 4.40 -9.43 -7.82
C PRO A 95 4.56 -10.82 -7.19
N ASN A 96 4.68 -10.84 -5.86
CA ASN A 96 4.84 -12.03 -5.05
C ASN A 96 4.12 -11.91 -3.70
N GLY A 97 3.05 -11.15 -3.64
CA GLY A 97 2.22 -10.93 -2.46
C GLY A 97 0.88 -11.65 -2.53
N LEU A 98 0.03 -11.45 -1.51
CA LEU A 98 -1.31 -12.02 -1.45
C LEU A 98 -2.31 -11.27 -2.32
N MET A 99 -2.33 -9.93 -2.22
CA MET A 99 -3.29 -9.07 -2.90
C MET A 99 -2.69 -8.43 -4.16
N ASN A 100 -1.45 -7.92 -4.05
CA ASN A 100 -0.72 -7.28 -5.15
C ASN A 100 -1.55 -6.18 -5.84
N ASP A 101 -2.22 -5.33 -5.05
CA ASP A 101 -3.15 -4.32 -5.58
C ASP A 101 -2.43 -3.29 -6.44
N PHE A 102 -1.28 -2.81 -5.99
CA PHE A 102 -0.46 -1.89 -6.76
C PHE A 102 0.07 -2.52 -8.06
N ALA A 103 0.50 -3.79 -8.00
CA ALA A 103 0.92 -4.53 -9.18
C ALA A 103 -0.22 -4.70 -10.20
N ARG A 104 -1.43 -5.03 -9.72
CA ARG A 104 -2.62 -5.19 -10.58
C ARG A 104 -3.03 -3.90 -11.27
N TYR A 105 -2.89 -2.77 -10.61
CA TYR A 105 -3.13 -1.47 -11.23
C TYR A 105 -2.27 -1.28 -12.49
N TRP A 106 -1.00 -1.68 -12.43
CA TRP A 106 -0.06 -1.64 -13.53
C TRP A 106 -0.11 -2.89 -14.44
N ASN A 107 -1.11 -3.74 -14.28
CA ASN A 107 -1.27 -5.00 -15.01
C ASN A 107 -0.14 -6.02 -14.84
N PHE A 108 0.73 -5.85 -13.83
CA PHE A 108 1.68 -6.90 -13.44
C PHE A 108 0.93 -8.07 -12.79
N ARG A 109 1.12 -9.29 -13.34
CA ARG A 109 0.44 -10.50 -12.86
C ARG A 109 1.45 -11.54 -12.36
N GLU A 110 1.20 -12.12 -11.22
CA GLU A 110 2.07 -13.14 -10.60
C GLU A 110 2.31 -14.37 -11.52
N GLY A 111 1.32 -14.73 -12.34
CA GLY A 111 1.41 -15.87 -13.26
C GLY A 111 2.24 -15.61 -14.53
N ASN A 112 2.54 -14.34 -14.83
CA ASN A 112 3.18 -13.94 -16.09
C ASN A 112 4.55 -13.27 -15.86
N LEU A 113 5.48 -14.07 -15.33
CA LEU A 113 6.80 -13.59 -14.91
C LEU A 113 7.65 -13.10 -16.10
N ASP A 114 7.62 -13.83 -17.22
CA ASP A 114 8.39 -13.48 -18.42
C ASP A 114 7.98 -12.14 -19.00
N GLN A 115 6.67 -11.89 -19.07
CA GLN A 115 6.15 -10.59 -19.50
C GLN A 115 6.56 -9.48 -18.52
N THR A 116 6.49 -9.73 -17.21
CA THR A 116 6.91 -8.77 -16.18
C THR A 116 8.38 -8.40 -16.36
N ILE A 117 9.28 -9.38 -16.51
CA ILE A 117 10.72 -9.15 -16.71
C ILE A 117 10.96 -8.40 -18.02
N SER A 118 10.28 -8.80 -19.10
CA SER A 118 10.37 -8.13 -20.40
C SER A 118 10.01 -6.64 -20.32
N TRP A 119 8.92 -6.30 -19.59
CA TRP A 119 8.54 -4.90 -19.36
C TRP A 119 9.56 -4.14 -18.52
N LEU A 120 10.04 -4.73 -17.44
CA LEU A 120 11.06 -4.10 -16.59
C LEU A 120 12.36 -3.82 -17.37
N LYS A 121 12.75 -4.69 -18.31
CA LYS A 121 13.92 -4.51 -19.19
C LYS A 121 13.76 -3.33 -20.16
N LYS A 122 12.55 -3.01 -20.58
CA LYS A 122 12.30 -1.83 -21.42
C LYS A 122 12.56 -0.51 -20.70
N TYR A 123 12.71 -0.55 -19.40
CA TYR A 123 13.08 0.58 -18.54
C TYR A 123 12.19 1.82 -18.71
N ARG A 124 10.89 1.61 -18.88
CA ARG A 124 9.94 2.72 -18.89
C ARG A 124 9.69 3.22 -17.49
N VAL A 125 10.16 4.40 -17.22
CA VAL A 125 10.05 5.04 -15.91
C VAL A 125 8.90 6.05 -15.91
N ARG A 126 8.05 5.96 -14.90
CA ARG A 126 7.05 6.98 -14.61
C ARG A 126 7.22 7.49 -13.18
N PRO A 127 7.27 8.82 -12.98
CA PRO A 127 7.13 9.38 -11.64
C PRO A 127 5.74 9.07 -11.09
N ILE A 128 5.69 8.60 -9.85
CA ILE A 128 4.43 8.30 -9.17
C ILE A 128 4.27 9.11 -7.88
N ASP A 129 3.02 9.35 -7.53
CA ASP A 129 2.61 10.02 -6.32
C ASP A 129 2.57 9.05 -5.15
N LEU A 130 2.72 9.58 -3.95
CA LEU A 130 2.50 8.86 -2.70
C LEU A 130 1.50 9.63 -1.84
N GLY A 131 0.66 8.91 -1.13
CA GLY A 131 -0.02 9.50 0.00
C GLY A 131 0.94 9.57 1.19
N CYS A 132 0.81 10.62 2.00
CA CYS A 132 1.58 10.82 3.23
C CYS A 132 0.66 11.16 4.38
N VAL A 133 0.71 10.40 5.47
CA VAL A 133 0.06 10.75 6.74
C VAL A 133 1.07 11.35 7.69
N ARG A 134 0.76 12.54 8.24
CA ARG A 134 1.54 13.23 9.28
C ARG A 134 0.72 13.29 10.56
N TYR A 135 1.27 12.78 11.65
CA TYR A 135 0.55 12.60 12.89
C TYR A 135 1.47 12.69 14.11
N THR A 136 0.87 12.93 15.28
CA THR A 136 1.55 12.82 16.56
C THR A 136 1.29 11.43 17.15
N ASN A 137 2.35 10.74 17.55
CA ASN A 137 2.22 9.44 18.20
C ASN A 137 1.89 9.58 19.71
N LYS A 138 1.65 8.46 20.40
CA LYS A 138 1.34 8.45 21.85
C LYS A 138 2.48 8.96 22.75
N LYS A 139 3.70 9.10 22.22
CA LYS A 139 4.85 9.67 22.93
C LYS A 139 5.00 11.17 22.72
N GLY A 140 4.10 11.79 21.93
CA GLY A 140 4.17 13.21 21.57
C GLY A 140 5.13 13.52 20.41
N GLU A 141 5.66 12.51 19.74
CA GLU A 141 6.60 12.68 18.63
C GLU A 141 5.84 12.91 17.32
N GLN A 142 6.33 13.84 16.49
CA GLN A 142 5.84 14.06 15.14
C GLN A 142 6.34 12.95 14.22
N CYS A 143 5.42 12.21 13.64
CA CYS A 143 5.69 11.09 12.76
C CYS A 143 5.04 11.30 11.39
N HIS A 144 5.61 10.65 10.38
CA HIS A 144 4.97 10.56 9.07
C HIS A 144 5.15 9.15 8.48
N ARG A 145 4.25 8.79 7.58
CA ARG A 145 4.32 7.53 6.84
C ARG A 145 3.72 7.67 5.45
N TYR A 146 4.42 7.14 4.46
CA TYR A 146 3.99 7.13 3.07
C TYR A 146 3.22 5.85 2.74
N PHE A 147 2.27 5.97 1.79
CA PHE A 147 1.51 4.85 1.27
C PHE A 147 1.35 4.94 -0.25
N LEU A 148 1.30 3.76 -0.88
CA LEU A 148 1.11 3.57 -2.33
C LEU A 148 -0.35 3.31 -2.67
N ASN A 149 -1.02 2.51 -1.85
CA ASN A 149 -2.41 2.12 -2.09
C ASN A 149 -3.35 3.02 -1.31
N CYS A 150 -3.49 2.79 -0.01
CA CYS A 150 -4.44 3.56 0.80
C CYS A 150 -4.12 3.57 2.30
N ILE A 151 -4.66 4.60 2.94
CA ILE A 151 -4.84 4.65 4.39
C ILE A 151 -6.33 4.41 4.71
N ASN A 152 -6.60 3.60 5.72
CA ASN A 152 -7.94 3.31 6.18
C ASN A 152 -8.09 3.69 7.65
N ILE A 153 -9.24 4.29 7.97
CA ILE A 153 -9.58 4.77 9.32
C ILE A 153 -10.94 4.18 9.69
N GLY A 154 -11.04 3.57 10.86
CA GLY A 154 -12.25 2.92 11.37
C GLY A 154 -12.36 1.45 10.96
N MET A 155 -13.54 0.94 10.62
CA MET A 155 -13.85 -0.49 10.50
C MET A 155 -12.86 -1.27 9.64
N VAL A 156 -12.43 -0.75 8.50
CA VAL A 156 -11.45 -1.45 7.64
C VAL A 156 -10.10 -1.57 8.36
N ALA A 157 -9.68 -0.55 9.10
CA ALA A 157 -8.45 -0.62 9.90
C ALA A 157 -8.59 -1.63 11.06
N ASP A 158 -9.78 -1.72 11.66
CA ASP A 158 -10.08 -2.73 12.70
C ASP A 158 -9.98 -4.16 12.13
N VAL A 159 -10.51 -4.39 10.93
CA VAL A 159 -10.36 -5.68 10.21
C VAL A 159 -8.88 -6.00 10.02
N MET A 160 -8.08 -5.03 9.59
CA MET A 160 -6.64 -5.24 9.36
C MET A 160 -5.88 -5.51 10.67
N ASN A 161 -6.27 -4.86 11.76
CA ASN A 161 -5.69 -5.10 13.08
C ASN A 161 -6.07 -6.48 13.64
N LEU A 162 -7.35 -6.84 13.62
CA LEU A 162 -7.83 -8.14 14.09
C LEU A 162 -7.25 -9.29 13.28
N ARG A 163 -7.08 -9.10 11.96
CA ARG A 163 -6.41 -10.05 11.08
C ARG A 163 -5.00 -10.39 11.55
N GLN A 164 -4.23 -9.44 12.05
CA GLN A 164 -2.88 -9.72 12.55
C GLN A 164 -2.92 -10.66 13.75
N GLN A 165 -3.90 -10.48 14.62
CA GLN A 165 -4.08 -11.32 15.82
C GLN A 165 -4.58 -12.73 15.46
N THR A 166 -5.59 -12.81 14.58
CA THR A 166 -6.21 -14.09 14.17
C THR A 166 -5.33 -14.91 13.24
N ARG A 167 -4.39 -14.30 12.54
CA ARG A 167 -3.43 -14.99 11.65
C ARG A 167 -2.56 -16.00 12.39
N ALA A 168 -2.17 -15.70 13.61
CA ALA A 168 -1.37 -16.61 14.44
C ALA A 168 -2.15 -17.90 14.76
N ILE A 169 -3.48 -17.82 14.83
CA ILE A 169 -4.37 -18.93 15.18
C ILE A 169 -4.76 -19.75 13.95
N LEU A 170 -5.14 -19.07 12.87
CA LEU A 170 -5.74 -19.73 11.70
C LEU A 170 -4.74 -20.17 10.63
N GLY A 171 -3.48 -19.75 10.70
CA GLY A 171 -2.44 -20.09 9.72
C GLY A 171 -2.67 -19.54 8.30
N SER A 172 -3.92 -19.16 7.95
CA SER A 172 -4.32 -18.65 6.64
C SER A 172 -4.62 -17.15 6.68
N ARG A 173 -3.96 -16.40 5.82
CA ARG A 173 -4.18 -14.95 5.69
C ARG A 173 -5.58 -14.61 5.18
N PHE A 174 -6.12 -15.41 4.26
CA PHE A 174 -7.42 -15.17 3.65
C PHE A 174 -8.56 -15.47 4.62
N LEU A 175 -8.55 -16.62 5.28
CA LEU A 175 -9.54 -16.97 6.30
C LEU A 175 -9.55 -15.98 7.46
N SER A 176 -8.39 -15.48 7.86
CA SER A 176 -8.25 -14.48 8.91
C SER A 176 -8.91 -13.14 8.53
N ILE A 177 -8.83 -12.70 7.26
CA ILE A 177 -9.53 -11.50 6.78
C ILE A 177 -11.04 -11.71 6.84
N ILE A 178 -11.54 -12.83 6.30
CA ILE A 178 -12.98 -13.14 6.25
C ILE A 178 -13.55 -13.19 7.66
N LEU A 179 -12.93 -13.94 8.56
CA LEU A 179 -13.39 -14.06 9.94
C LEU A 179 -13.39 -12.70 10.65
N SER A 180 -12.32 -11.92 10.50
CA SER A 180 -12.23 -10.59 11.10
C SER A 180 -13.30 -9.65 10.56
N ALA A 181 -13.58 -9.68 9.26
CA ALA A 181 -14.63 -8.88 8.65
C ALA A 181 -16.02 -9.29 9.18
N ILE A 182 -16.31 -10.59 9.25
CA ILE A 182 -17.58 -11.10 9.80
C ILE A 182 -17.77 -10.66 11.25
N LEU A 183 -16.78 -10.86 12.11
CA LEU A 183 -16.86 -10.48 13.51
C LEU A 183 -17.13 -8.98 13.70
N LEU A 184 -16.47 -8.13 12.91
CA LEU A 184 -16.61 -6.68 13.02
C LEU A 184 -17.89 -6.13 12.40
N ILE A 185 -18.45 -6.79 11.38
CA ILE A 185 -19.78 -6.45 10.83
C ILE A 185 -20.86 -6.55 11.92
N PHE A 186 -20.78 -7.60 12.75
CA PHE A 186 -21.74 -7.78 13.84
C PHE A 186 -21.54 -6.81 15.01
N HIS A 187 -20.34 -6.24 15.20
CA HIS A 187 -20.07 -5.26 16.26
C HIS A 187 -20.50 -3.83 15.94
N ARG A 188 -21.00 -3.55 14.72
CA ARG A 188 -21.50 -2.23 14.28
C ARG A 188 -20.58 -1.07 14.66
N MET A 189 -19.29 -1.17 14.35
CA MET A 189 -18.34 -0.13 14.70
C MET A 189 -18.60 1.13 13.87
N ASP A 190 -18.90 2.22 14.54
CA ASP A 190 -18.95 3.57 13.99
C ASP A 190 -18.28 4.56 14.96
N TYR A 191 -17.62 5.54 14.39
CA TYR A 191 -16.81 6.49 15.12
C TYR A 191 -17.32 7.92 14.87
N LYS A 192 -17.46 8.72 15.94
CA LYS A 192 -17.64 10.16 15.76
C LYS A 192 -16.34 10.72 15.21
N MET A 193 -16.39 11.36 14.07
CA MET A 193 -15.23 11.97 13.44
C MET A 193 -15.53 13.42 13.04
N SER A 194 -14.51 14.27 13.15
CA SER A 194 -14.46 15.61 12.55
C SER A 194 -13.41 15.58 11.44
N ILE A 195 -13.86 15.77 10.22
CA ILE A 195 -13.04 15.63 9.00
C ILE A 195 -13.17 16.93 8.20
N LYS A 196 -12.04 17.50 7.81
CA LYS A 196 -11.98 18.64 6.92
C LYS A 196 -11.46 18.20 5.55
N ILE A 197 -12.28 18.34 4.54
CA ILE A 197 -11.97 17.94 3.16
C ILE A 197 -12.44 19.02 2.20
N ASN A 198 -11.54 19.53 1.37
CA ASN A 198 -11.76 20.68 0.52
C ASN A 198 -12.28 21.88 1.38
N ALA A 199 -13.43 22.44 1.04
CA ALA A 199 -14.07 23.53 1.79
C ALA A 199 -15.08 23.03 2.84
N GLU A 200 -15.27 21.71 2.99
CA GLU A 200 -16.28 21.12 3.86
C GLU A 200 -15.71 20.65 5.18
N THR A 201 -16.45 20.84 6.27
CA THR A 201 -16.19 20.20 7.57
C THR A 201 -17.31 19.22 7.87
N ILE A 202 -16.97 17.96 7.99
CA ILE A 202 -17.91 16.85 8.21
C ILE A 202 -17.78 16.39 9.66
N GLN A 203 -18.84 16.58 10.45
CA GLN A 203 -18.93 16.11 11.84
C GLN A 203 -20.04 15.07 11.94
N ARG A 204 -19.71 13.81 11.72
CA ARG A 204 -20.69 12.72 11.68
C ARG A 204 -20.14 11.41 12.25
N ARG A 205 -21.03 10.44 12.42
CA ARG A 205 -20.65 9.04 12.66
C ARG A 205 -20.24 8.39 11.36
N VAL A 206 -18.98 7.97 11.30
CA VAL A 206 -18.34 7.36 10.15
C VAL A 206 -18.01 5.91 10.49
N MET A 207 -18.42 4.99 9.65
CA MET A 207 -18.08 3.58 9.78
C MET A 207 -16.63 3.32 9.31
N THR A 208 -16.29 3.85 8.15
CA THR A 208 -14.94 3.78 7.61
C THR A 208 -14.66 4.95 6.67
N LEU A 209 -13.42 5.40 6.68
CA LEU A 209 -12.86 6.40 5.77
C LEU A 209 -11.63 5.77 5.10
N CYS A 210 -11.68 5.65 3.78
CA CYS A 210 -10.59 5.14 2.96
C CYS A 210 -10.06 6.26 2.08
N ILE A 211 -8.76 6.49 2.09
CA ILE A 211 -8.09 7.54 1.32
C ILE A 211 -6.98 6.88 0.52
N GLY A 212 -7.09 6.89 -0.80
CA GLY A 212 -6.18 6.19 -1.71
C GLY A 212 -5.37 7.12 -2.60
N SER A 213 -4.09 6.82 -2.72
CA SER A 213 -3.23 7.25 -3.83
C SER A 213 -3.27 6.22 -4.96
N GLY A 214 -3.69 5.00 -4.66
CA GLY A 214 -3.94 3.88 -5.56
C GLY A 214 -5.29 3.20 -5.26
N PRO A 215 -5.64 2.11 -5.97
CA PRO A 215 -6.98 1.48 -5.92
C PRO A 215 -7.36 0.83 -4.58
N GLY A 216 -6.41 0.71 -3.65
CA GLY A 216 -6.64 0.41 -2.23
C GLY A 216 -7.67 -0.67 -1.92
N TYR A 217 -7.39 -1.95 -2.21
CA TYR A 217 -8.28 -3.09 -1.96
C TYR A 217 -9.69 -2.97 -2.59
N GLY A 218 -9.83 -2.15 -3.65
CA GLY A 218 -11.12 -1.84 -4.25
C GLY A 218 -11.95 -0.81 -3.49
N LEU A 219 -11.40 -0.19 -2.46
CA LEU A 219 -12.06 0.85 -1.65
C LEU A 219 -11.94 2.24 -2.27
N THR A 220 -10.89 2.46 -3.03
CA THR A 220 -10.65 3.69 -3.82
C THR A 220 -10.37 3.33 -5.28
N PRO A 221 -11.34 2.70 -5.99
CA PRO A 221 -11.09 2.04 -7.29
C PRO A 221 -10.67 3.00 -8.40
N ASN A 222 -10.98 4.28 -8.29
CA ASN A 222 -10.66 5.31 -9.29
C ASN A 222 -9.37 6.08 -8.98
N ALA A 223 -8.66 5.74 -7.91
CA ALA A 223 -7.42 6.39 -7.56
C ALA A 223 -6.32 6.10 -8.58
N VAL A 224 -5.62 7.15 -8.98
CA VAL A 224 -4.58 7.13 -10.01
C VAL A 224 -3.27 7.64 -9.38
N PRO A 225 -2.21 6.81 -9.28
CA PRO A 225 -1.00 7.14 -8.52
C PRO A 225 -0.06 8.11 -9.26
N TYR A 226 -0.57 9.01 -10.09
CA TYR A 226 0.21 10.01 -10.82
C TYR A 226 -0.65 11.19 -11.32
N ASN A 227 -1.76 11.51 -10.65
CA ASN A 227 -2.64 12.64 -11.01
C ASN A 227 -2.61 13.77 -9.99
N GLY A 228 -1.78 13.66 -8.95
CA GLY A 228 -1.64 14.67 -7.90
C GLY A 228 -2.83 14.74 -6.95
N LEU A 229 -3.67 13.69 -6.88
CA LEU A 229 -4.89 13.69 -6.07
C LEU A 229 -5.03 12.40 -5.25
N LEU A 230 -5.73 12.52 -4.14
CA LEU A 230 -6.20 11.40 -3.33
C LEU A 230 -7.68 11.19 -3.59
N ASP A 231 -8.06 9.96 -3.86
CA ASP A 231 -9.47 9.54 -3.90
C ASP A 231 -9.91 9.12 -2.50
N VAL A 232 -11.08 9.58 -2.09
CA VAL A 232 -11.62 9.35 -0.75
C VAL A 232 -12.95 8.64 -0.86
N SER A 233 -13.12 7.56 -0.10
CA SER A 233 -14.38 6.87 0.07
C SER A 233 -14.80 6.97 1.53
N LEU A 234 -15.77 7.83 1.81
CA LEU A 234 -16.34 8.03 3.14
C LEU A 234 -17.63 7.23 3.26
N VAL A 235 -17.68 6.32 4.22
CA VAL A 235 -18.85 5.48 4.46
C VAL A 235 -19.43 5.82 5.83
N TYR A 236 -20.64 6.36 5.83
CA TYR A 236 -21.38 6.61 7.05
C TYR A 236 -21.94 5.33 7.65
N GLN A 237 -22.56 5.43 8.82
CA GLN A 237 -23.18 4.31 9.50
C GLN A 237 -24.15 3.56 8.56
N ALA A 238 -23.83 2.30 8.25
CA ALA A 238 -24.62 1.44 7.37
C ALA A 238 -25.32 0.32 8.16
N LYS A 239 -26.50 -0.10 7.67
CA LYS A 239 -27.15 -1.31 8.18
C LYS A 239 -26.37 -2.56 7.71
N ILE A 240 -26.46 -3.66 8.47
CA ILE A 240 -25.74 -4.91 8.13
C ILE A 240 -25.99 -5.34 6.68
N VAL A 241 -27.23 -5.31 6.21
CA VAL A 241 -27.60 -5.67 4.81
C VAL A 241 -26.88 -4.77 3.80
N GLN A 242 -26.75 -3.47 4.11
CA GLN A 242 -26.04 -2.52 3.26
C GLN A 242 -24.53 -2.78 3.21
N ILE A 243 -23.96 -3.27 4.31
CA ILE A 243 -22.54 -3.66 4.36
C ILE A 243 -22.27 -4.85 3.44
N PHE A 244 -23.13 -5.89 3.48
CA PHE A 244 -23.03 -7.03 2.56
C PHE A 244 -23.21 -6.63 1.10
N HIS A 245 -24.17 -5.76 0.81
CA HIS A 245 -24.37 -5.22 -0.53
C HIS A 245 -23.16 -4.40 -0.99
N GLY A 246 -22.61 -3.54 -0.11
CA GLY A 246 -21.39 -2.78 -0.39
C GLY A 246 -20.17 -3.66 -0.64
N LEU A 247 -20.01 -4.75 0.11
CA LEU A 247 -18.96 -5.74 -0.11
C LEU A 247 -19.08 -6.40 -1.48
N TRP A 248 -20.30 -6.80 -1.86
CA TRP A 248 -20.55 -7.34 -3.20
C TRP A 248 -20.23 -6.32 -4.30
N MET A 249 -20.66 -5.06 -4.12
CA MET A 249 -20.33 -3.98 -5.06
C MET A 249 -18.83 -3.69 -5.13
N MET A 250 -18.11 -3.79 -4.03
CA MET A 250 -16.65 -3.68 -3.99
C MET A 250 -15.98 -4.77 -4.85
N LEU A 251 -16.42 -6.03 -4.72
CA LEU A 251 -15.90 -7.15 -5.51
C LEU A 251 -16.19 -7.01 -7.00
N THR A 252 -17.27 -6.34 -7.36
CA THR A 252 -17.65 -6.06 -8.76
C THR A 252 -17.12 -4.72 -9.30
N GLY A 253 -16.29 -4.00 -8.53
CA GLY A 253 -15.71 -2.71 -8.90
C GLY A 253 -16.71 -1.55 -8.94
N ARG A 254 -17.89 -1.69 -8.32
CA ARG A 254 -18.98 -0.71 -8.33
C ARG A 254 -19.21 -0.03 -6.97
N LEU A 255 -18.26 -0.10 -6.06
CA LEU A 255 -18.41 0.39 -4.68
C LEU A 255 -18.90 1.84 -4.61
N LEU A 256 -18.37 2.71 -5.47
CA LEU A 256 -18.69 4.15 -5.44
C LEU A 256 -20.15 4.47 -5.81
N ASN A 257 -20.87 3.52 -6.42
CA ASN A 257 -22.30 3.65 -6.72
C ASN A 257 -23.19 3.27 -5.54
N HIS A 258 -22.61 2.80 -4.44
CA HIS A 258 -23.40 2.45 -3.26
C HIS A 258 -23.82 3.71 -2.51
N ARG A 259 -25.10 3.86 -2.20
CA ARG A 259 -25.70 5.06 -1.60
C ARG A 259 -25.10 5.51 -0.26
N MET A 260 -24.40 4.62 0.45
CA MET A 260 -23.77 4.93 1.73
C MET A 260 -22.30 5.36 1.57
N VAL A 261 -21.78 5.29 0.35
CA VAL A 261 -20.41 5.71 0.01
C VAL A 261 -20.46 7.10 -0.58
N HIS A 262 -19.73 8.00 0.04
CA HIS A 262 -19.59 9.39 -0.40
C HIS A 262 -18.17 9.58 -0.93
N PRO A 263 -18.00 9.61 -2.25
CA PRO A 263 -16.69 9.80 -2.86
C PRO A 263 -16.30 11.29 -2.84
N TYR A 264 -15.02 11.53 -2.51
CA TYR A 264 -14.38 12.85 -2.66
C TYR A 264 -13.06 12.68 -3.40
N ARG A 265 -12.55 13.78 -3.90
CA ARG A 265 -11.22 13.88 -4.48
C ARG A 265 -10.55 15.15 -3.97
N THR A 266 -9.31 15.02 -3.47
CA THR A 266 -8.62 16.14 -2.82
C THR A 266 -7.10 15.95 -2.87
N GLN A 267 -6.35 17.02 -2.66
CA GLN A 267 -4.90 16.94 -2.42
C GLN A 267 -4.57 16.76 -0.94
N GLU A 268 -5.48 17.18 -0.06
CA GLU A 268 -5.27 17.13 1.38
C GLU A 268 -6.59 16.90 2.12
N ILE A 269 -6.50 16.13 3.19
CA ILE A 269 -7.58 15.93 4.16
C ILE A 269 -7.01 16.03 5.58
N VAL A 270 -7.74 16.73 6.45
CA VAL A 270 -7.39 16.85 7.86
C VAL A 270 -8.43 16.12 8.70
N ILE A 271 -7.97 15.20 9.51
CA ILE A 271 -8.78 14.57 10.53
C ILE A 271 -8.56 15.37 11.82
N GLU A 272 -9.53 16.23 12.14
CA GLU A 272 -9.46 17.08 13.35
C GLU A 272 -9.66 16.25 14.60
N ASP A 273 -10.61 15.31 14.55
CA ASP A 273 -10.84 14.31 15.59
C ASP A 273 -11.23 12.98 14.93
N GLY A 274 -10.43 11.97 15.12
CA GLY A 274 -10.67 10.58 14.67
C GLY A 274 -11.36 9.70 15.72
N GLY A 275 -11.65 10.24 16.89
CA GLY A 275 -12.18 9.47 18.02
C GLY A 275 -11.24 8.34 18.42
N LYS A 276 -11.83 7.15 18.62
CA LYS A 276 -11.07 5.91 18.94
C LYS A 276 -10.78 5.05 17.70
N ALA A 277 -11.00 5.57 16.51
CA ALA A 277 -10.82 4.82 15.26
C ALA A 277 -9.35 4.40 15.09
N LEU A 278 -9.14 3.14 14.77
CA LEU A 278 -7.81 2.66 14.38
C LEU A 278 -7.47 3.17 12.97
N VAL A 279 -6.18 3.23 12.71
CA VAL A 279 -5.63 3.63 11.41
C VAL A 279 -4.76 2.51 10.87
N SER A 280 -4.90 2.20 9.60
CA SER A 280 -4.00 1.28 8.89
C SER A 280 -3.50 1.89 7.60
N VAL A 281 -2.23 1.68 7.29
CA VAL A 281 -1.52 2.21 6.12
C VAL A 281 -1.04 1.02 5.29
N ASP A 282 -1.48 0.92 4.05
CA ASP A 282 -1.21 -0.21 3.15
C ASP A 282 -1.38 -1.58 3.84
N GLY A 283 -2.50 -1.71 4.57
CA GLY A 283 -2.87 -2.94 5.29
C GLY A 283 -2.07 -3.24 6.56
N ARG A 284 -1.24 -2.33 7.03
CA ARG A 284 -0.53 -2.43 8.31
C ARG A 284 -1.13 -1.47 9.34
N PRO A 285 -1.51 -1.95 10.53
CA PRO A 285 -1.93 -1.06 11.60
C PRO A 285 -0.86 -0.04 11.95
N MET A 286 -1.28 1.21 12.12
CA MET A 286 -0.42 2.32 12.53
C MET A 286 -0.65 2.71 14.01
N GLY A 287 -1.74 2.24 14.59
CA GLY A 287 -2.23 2.70 15.88
C GLY A 287 -3.19 3.89 15.74
N THR A 288 -3.56 4.47 16.85
CA THR A 288 -4.42 5.67 16.87
C THR A 288 -3.54 6.90 17.05
N PRO A 289 -3.53 7.84 16.08
CA PRO A 289 -2.89 9.15 16.25
C PRO A 289 -3.44 9.91 17.45
N VAL A 290 -2.63 10.81 18.02
CA VAL A 290 -3.05 11.70 19.10
C VAL A 290 -3.38 13.07 18.50
N GLY A 291 -4.57 13.57 18.81
CA GLY A 291 -5.06 14.85 18.28
C GLY A 291 -5.34 14.82 16.79
N SER A 292 -5.24 15.98 16.16
CA SER A 292 -5.45 16.10 14.71
C SER A 292 -4.27 15.55 13.91
N TYR A 293 -4.57 15.02 12.73
CA TYR A 293 -3.55 14.56 11.78
C TYR A 293 -3.96 14.86 10.35
N ARG A 294 -2.96 14.95 9.49
CA ARG A 294 -3.11 15.39 8.10
C ARG A 294 -2.68 14.30 7.15
N ILE A 295 -3.41 14.16 6.07
CA ILE A 295 -3.08 13.24 4.97
C ILE A 295 -3.06 14.06 3.69
N ASN A 296 -1.95 14.02 2.96
CA ASN A 296 -1.79 14.75 1.70
C ASN A 296 -1.11 13.87 0.64
N VAL A 297 -1.19 14.30 -0.61
CA VAL A 297 -0.43 13.71 -1.70
C VAL A 297 0.95 14.37 -1.82
N GLU A 298 1.98 13.55 -2.02
CA GLU A 298 3.34 13.95 -2.44
C GLU A 298 3.50 13.58 -3.91
N GLN A 299 3.60 14.58 -4.76
CA GLN A 299 3.55 14.38 -6.20
C GLN A 299 4.90 13.98 -6.77
N GLU A 300 4.90 13.01 -7.69
CA GLU A 300 6.05 12.61 -8.52
C GLU A 300 7.32 12.31 -7.73
N VAL A 301 7.18 11.68 -6.55
CA VAL A 301 8.31 11.49 -5.63
C VAL A 301 9.07 10.19 -5.80
N ILE A 302 8.54 9.21 -6.53
CA ILE A 302 9.18 7.92 -6.81
C ILE A 302 9.18 7.64 -8.30
N ARG A 303 10.33 7.29 -8.84
CA ARG A 303 10.48 6.79 -10.21
C ARG A 303 10.14 5.30 -10.25
N PHE A 304 9.03 4.95 -10.87
CA PHE A 304 8.54 3.57 -10.93
C PHE A 304 8.61 3.00 -12.33
N LEU A 305 9.07 1.74 -12.45
CA LEU A 305 9.11 1.01 -13.72
C LEU A 305 7.71 0.49 -14.06
N ILE A 306 7.18 0.93 -15.17
CA ILE A 306 5.83 0.60 -15.65
C ILE A 306 5.87 -0.33 -16.86
N PRO A 307 4.79 -1.11 -17.12
CA PRO A 307 4.64 -1.85 -18.36
C PRO A 307 4.46 -0.92 -19.57
N ASP A 308 4.44 -1.52 -20.76
CA ASP A 308 4.12 -0.83 -22.02
C ASP A 308 2.69 -0.34 -22.08
#